data_ab7381f42d44267785acd5bd40205701
#
_entry.id   ab7381f42d44267785acd5bd40205701
#
_cell.length_a   1.000
_cell.length_b   1.000
_cell.length_c   1.000
_cell.angle_alpha   90.00
_cell.angle_beta   90.00
_cell.angle_gamma   90.00
#
_symmetry.space_group_name_H-M   'P 1'
#
loop_
_entity.id
_entity.type
_entity.pdbx_description
1 polymer ?
#
loop_
_entity_poly.entity_id
_entity_poly.type
_entity_poly.pdbx_seq_one_letter_code
_entity_poly.pdbx_strand_id
1 'polypeptide(L)'
;GVECCDFGSGGGFPGIPLAICRPDLKMFLLDSRRRKCDALEEMVKSLELKNVEVLCGRGEELGKTRKWNKRFPVIFARAVASLEQLEIWTREMRKTDAEIHVFKGGDLKQEFQALHQNQPRVRWNQTLLDFEEFPFLSDNQKYIITLNFTSN
;
A
#
# COMPACT_ATOMS: atom_id res chain seq x y z
N GLY A 1 11.75 11.31 -8.31
CA GLY A 1 11.21 9.94 -8.26
C GLY A 1 9.71 9.93 -8.02
N VAL A 2 9.07 8.82 -8.35
CA VAL A 2 7.65 8.63 -8.06
C VAL A 2 7.45 8.51 -6.56
N GLU A 3 6.50 9.26 -6.00
CA GLU A 3 6.14 9.20 -4.59
C GLU A 3 5.19 8.02 -4.36
N CYS A 4 5.61 7.07 -3.53
CA CYS A 4 4.84 5.89 -3.15
C CYS A 4 4.56 5.89 -1.65
N CYS A 5 3.40 5.36 -1.25
CA CYS A 5 3.07 5.19 0.15
C CYS A 5 2.90 3.70 0.49
N ASP A 6 3.62 3.22 1.48
CA ASP A 6 3.36 1.92 2.11
C ASP A 6 2.38 2.13 3.26
N PHE A 7 1.12 1.82 3.02
CA PHE A 7 -0.01 2.11 3.91
C PHE A 7 -0.16 1.03 4.98
N GLY A 8 0.06 1.39 6.23
CA GLY A 8 0.11 0.44 7.34
C GLY A 8 1.39 -0.38 7.34
N SER A 9 2.52 0.29 7.22
CA SER A 9 3.84 -0.31 6.94
C SER A 9 4.30 -1.33 7.99
N GLY A 10 3.87 -1.18 9.24
CA GLY A 10 4.15 -2.13 10.32
C GLY A 10 5.64 -2.35 10.57
N GLY A 11 6.17 -3.48 10.11
CA GLY A 11 7.60 -3.82 10.15
C GLY A 11 8.42 -3.30 8.96
N GLY A 12 7.84 -2.44 8.11
CA GLY A 12 8.51 -1.86 6.94
C GLY A 12 8.33 -2.63 5.63
N PHE A 13 7.35 -3.53 5.55
CA PHE A 13 7.09 -4.36 4.37
C PHE A 13 5.75 -4.00 3.72
N PRO A 14 5.74 -3.80 2.37
CA PRO A 14 6.85 -3.99 1.43
C PRO A 14 7.74 -2.75 1.23
N GLY A 15 7.50 -1.64 1.92
CA GLY A 15 8.10 -0.34 1.63
C GLY A 15 9.64 -0.32 1.70
N ILE A 16 10.25 -0.87 2.76
CA ILE A 16 11.71 -0.87 2.91
C ILE A 16 12.41 -1.70 1.83
N PRO A 17 12.03 -2.97 1.56
CA PRO A 17 12.62 -3.72 0.45
C PRO A 17 12.46 -3.04 -0.89
N LEU A 18 11.31 -2.44 -1.17
CA LEU A 18 11.08 -1.71 -2.41
C LEU A 18 12.00 -0.49 -2.52
N ALA A 19 12.17 0.28 -1.44
CA ALA A 19 13.05 1.43 -1.44
C ALA A 19 14.53 1.07 -1.63
N ILE A 20 14.95 -0.09 -1.14
CA ILE A 20 16.31 -0.62 -1.36
C ILE A 20 16.51 -1.02 -2.83
N CYS A 21 15.56 -1.79 -3.39
CA CYS A 21 15.65 -2.29 -4.76
C CYS A 21 15.39 -1.21 -5.82
N ARG A 22 14.66 -0.16 -5.47
CA ARG A 22 14.23 0.92 -6.35
C ARG A 22 14.56 2.29 -5.73
N PRO A 23 15.84 2.68 -5.72
CA PRO A 23 16.29 3.95 -5.15
C PRO A 23 15.77 5.19 -5.90
N ASP A 24 15.21 4.99 -7.08
CA ASP A 24 14.51 5.99 -7.88
C ASP A 24 13.11 6.35 -7.33
N LEU A 25 12.52 5.51 -6.47
CA LEU A 25 11.25 5.79 -5.80
C LEU A 25 11.47 6.63 -4.54
N LYS A 26 10.54 7.51 -4.24
CA LYS A 26 10.44 8.17 -2.93
C LYS A 26 9.36 7.46 -2.12
N MET A 27 9.78 6.70 -1.12
CA MET A 27 8.90 5.85 -0.31
C MET A 27 8.49 6.54 0.98
N PHE A 28 7.19 6.55 1.25
CA PHE A 28 6.62 7.01 2.50
C PHE A 28 6.05 5.83 3.27
N LEU A 29 6.58 5.56 4.46
CA LEU A 29 6.14 4.48 5.34
C LEU A 29 5.12 5.04 6.32
N LEU A 30 3.86 4.68 6.17
CA LEU A 30 2.76 5.17 7.01
C LEU A 30 2.34 4.11 8.03
N ASP A 31 2.35 4.45 9.30
CA ASP A 31 1.71 3.67 10.36
C ASP A 31 1.06 4.60 11.39
N SER A 32 -0.05 4.18 11.97
CA SER A 32 -0.76 4.97 12.98
C SER A 32 -0.18 4.84 14.39
N ARG A 33 0.63 3.81 14.63
CA ARG A 33 1.17 3.48 15.95
C ARG A 33 2.55 4.09 16.14
N ARG A 34 2.68 5.02 17.10
CA ARG A 34 3.94 5.71 17.40
C ARG A 34 5.12 4.76 17.55
N ARG A 35 4.96 3.69 18.33
CA ARG A 35 6.02 2.70 18.55
C ARG A 35 6.51 2.04 17.25
N LYS A 36 5.62 1.83 16.27
CA LYS A 36 6.00 1.31 14.95
C LYS A 36 6.75 2.35 14.15
N CYS A 37 6.28 3.59 14.19
CA CYS A 37 6.96 4.70 13.50
C CYS A 37 8.39 4.89 14.03
N ASP A 38 8.58 4.87 15.34
CA ASP A 38 9.92 4.99 15.95
C ASP A 38 10.85 3.87 15.47
N ALA A 39 10.36 2.61 15.44
CA ALA A 39 11.12 1.47 14.94
C ALA A 39 11.44 1.60 13.43
N LEU A 40 10.50 2.11 12.63
CA LEU A 40 10.73 2.37 11.21
C LEU A 40 11.79 3.46 11.00
N GLU A 41 11.76 4.54 11.78
CA GLU A 41 12.77 5.61 11.73
C GLU A 41 14.18 5.09 12.07
N GLU A 42 14.29 4.22 13.08
CA GLU A 42 15.55 3.57 13.43
C GLU A 42 16.06 2.67 12.29
N MET A 43 15.19 1.87 11.67
CA MET A 43 15.55 1.03 10.52
C MET A 43 16.01 1.86 9.33
N VAL A 44 15.27 2.90 8.96
CA VAL A 44 15.60 3.81 7.85
C VAL A 44 16.97 4.45 8.08
N LYS A 45 17.25 4.89 9.30
CA LYS A 45 18.54 5.46 9.69
C LYS A 45 19.67 4.43 9.63
N SER A 46 19.45 3.23 10.19
CA SER A 46 20.45 2.16 10.21
C SER A 46 20.82 1.64 8.82
N LEU A 47 19.84 1.65 7.90
CA LEU A 47 20.02 1.26 6.51
C LEU A 47 20.48 2.42 5.59
N GLU A 48 20.63 3.62 6.17
CA GLU A 48 21.04 4.84 5.45
C GLU A 48 20.14 5.18 4.24
N LEU A 49 18.85 4.84 4.30
CA LEU A 49 17.90 5.05 3.21
C LEU A 49 17.51 6.52 3.08
N LYS A 50 18.02 7.18 2.04
CA LYS A 50 17.79 8.62 1.78
C LYS A 50 16.49 8.89 1.02
N ASN A 51 15.91 7.86 0.43
CA ASN A 51 14.67 7.91 -0.36
C ASN A 51 13.44 7.48 0.43
N VAL A 52 13.53 7.38 1.76
CA VAL A 52 12.44 6.94 2.65
C VAL A 52 12.12 8.01 3.68
N GLU A 53 10.82 8.25 3.90
CA GLU A 53 10.29 9.11 4.96
C GLU A 53 9.22 8.34 5.75
N VAL A 54 9.23 8.45 7.07
CA VAL A 54 8.23 7.83 7.94
C VAL A 54 7.12 8.83 8.26
N LEU A 55 5.87 8.40 8.08
CA LEU A 55 4.67 9.17 8.40
C LEU A 55 3.94 8.50 9.57
N CYS A 56 3.80 9.21 10.68
CA CYS A 56 3.08 8.71 11.84
C CYS A 56 1.70 9.36 11.94
N GLY A 57 0.66 8.55 11.76
CA GLY A 57 -0.72 8.99 11.84
C GLY A 57 -1.67 8.08 11.09
N ARG A 58 -2.95 8.41 11.12
CA ARG A 58 -3.97 7.72 10.33
C ARG A 58 -4.04 8.32 8.94
N GLY A 59 -4.04 7.47 7.90
CA GLY A 59 -4.04 7.92 6.50
C GLY A 59 -5.27 8.78 6.16
N GLU A 60 -6.44 8.37 6.65
CA GLU A 60 -7.69 9.11 6.46
C GLU A 60 -7.68 10.52 7.09
N GLU A 61 -6.89 10.73 8.15
CA GLU A 61 -6.73 12.05 8.77
C GLU A 61 -5.64 12.87 8.09
N LEU A 62 -4.50 12.25 7.81
CA LEU A 62 -3.41 12.92 7.10
C LEU A 62 -3.84 13.37 5.70
N GLY A 63 -4.61 12.53 5.00
CA GLY A 63 -5.13 12.85 3.66
C GLY A 63 -6.04 14.07 3.59
N LYS A 64 -6.64 14.49 4.70
CA LYS A 64 -7.42 15.74 4.78
C LYS A 64 -6.54 17.00 4.84
N THR A 65 -5.26 16.83 5.15
CA THR A 65 -4.33 17.94 5.22
C THR A 65 -3.80 18.31 3.83
N ARG A 66 -3.58 19.62 3.58
CA ARG A 66 -3.08 20.13 2.29
C ARG A 66 -1.81 19.43 1.82
N LYS A 67 -0.93 19.04 2.75
CA LYS A 67 0.36 18.40 2.44
C LYS A 67 0.19 17.02 1.81
N TRP A 68 -0.81 16.26 2.24
CA TRP A 68 -0.96 14.84 1.90
C TRP A 68 -2.19 14.54 1.03
N ASN A 69 -3.04 15.53 0.80
CA ASN A 69 -4.24 15.36 -0.02
C ASN A 69 -3.87 15.08 -1.48
N LYS A 70 -4.47 14.04 -2.05
CA LYS A 70 -4.29 13.63 -3.46
C LYS A 70 -2.83 13.55 -3.91
N ARG A 71 -1.95 13.11 -3.02
CA ARG A 71 -0.52 13.16 -3.26
C ARG A 71 0.05 11.92 -3.92
N PHE A 72 -0.40 10.73 -3.51
CA PHE A 72 0.25 9.48 -3.89
C PHE A 72 -0.34 8.87 -5.17
N PRO A 73 0.47 8.72 -6.23
CA PRO A 73 0.08 7.99 -7.44
C PRO A 73 0.11 6.47 -7.23
N VAL A 74 0.91 5.98 -6.28
CA VAL A 74 1.05 4.55 -5.99
C VAL A 74 0.99 4.31 -4.48
N ILE A 75 0.15 3.37 -4.08
CA ILE A 75 0.04 2.93 -2.68
C ILE A 75 0.25 1.42 -2.62
N PHE A 76 1.06 0.97 -1.67
CA PHE A 76 1.20 -0.43 -1.30
C PHE A 76 0.50 -0.70 0.02
N ALA A 77 -0.06 -1.90 0.18
CA ALA A 77 -0.63 -2.33 1.45
C ALA A 77 -0.48 -3.83 1.64
N ARG A 78 -0.24 -4.26 2.88
CA ARG A 78 -0.15 -5.65 3.26
C ARG A 78 -0.82 -5.88 4.62
N ALA A 79 -1.76 -6.83 4.65
CA ALA A 79 -2.44 -7.25 5.89
C ALA A 79 -3.06 -6.09 6.71
N VAL A 80 -3.60 -5.06 6.05
CA VAL A 80 -4.14 -3.86 6.70
C VAL A 80 -5.64 -3.98 6.95
N ALA A 81 -6.41 -4.29 5.89
CA ALA A 81 -7.87 -4.30 5.94
C ALA A 81 -8.46 -5.03 4.71
N SER A 82 -9.80 -5.07 4.61
CA SER A 82 -10.50 -5.46 3.39
C SER A 82 -10.20 -4.47 2.25
N LEU A 83 -10.40 -4.90 1.00
CA LEU A 83 -10.22 -4.03 -0.17
C LEU A 83 -11.12 -2.80 -0.13
N GLU A 84 -12.36 -2.96 0.31
CA GLU A 84 -13.32 -1.87 0.49
C GLU A 84 -12.82 -0.85 1.52
N GLN A 85 -12.40 -1.32 2.70
CA GLN A 85 -11.93 -0.46 3.77
C GLN A 85 -10.65 0.27 3.38
N LEU A 86 -9.74 -0.41 2.69
CA LEU A 86 -8.51 0.19 2.19
C LEU A 86 -8.79 1.29 1.15
N GLU A 87 -9.77 1.07 0.25
CA GLU A 87 -10.23 2.11 -0.68
C GLU A 87 -10.68 3.36 0.07
N ILE A 88 -11.51 3.21 1.10
CA ILE A 88 -12.01 4.31 1.91
C ILE A 88 -10.87 5.06 2.60
N TRP A 89 -9.97 4.35 3.27
CA TRP A 89 -8.88 4.95 4.05
C TRP A 89 -7.82 5.66 3.21
N THR A 90 -7.62 5.23 1.97
CA THR A 90 -6.63 5.83 1.07
C THR A 90 -7.18 6.98 0.22
N ARG A 91 -8.51 7.11 0.15
CA ARG A 91 -9.23 7.98 -0.79
C ARG A 91 -8.72 9.43 -0.81
N GLU A 92 -8.46 10.00 0.36
CA GLU A 92 -7.98 11.38 0.46
C GLU A 92 -6.50 11.53 0.14
N MET A 93 -5.69 10.50 0.38
CA MET A 93 -4.24 10.54 0.13
C MET A 93 -3.86 10.20 -1.31
N ARG A 94 -4.59 9.31 -1.96
CA ARG A 94 -4.29 8.85 -3.33
C ARG A 94 -4.71 9.87 -4.38
N LYS A 95 -3.96 9.94 -5.47
CA LYS A 95 -4.39 10.64 -6.68
C LYS A 95 -5.64 9.99 -7.27
N THR A 96 -6.34 10.74 -8.14
CA THR A 96 -7.56 10.26 -8.80
C THR A 96 -7.32 9.07 -9.73
N ASP A 97 -6.13 9.00 -10.31
CA ASP A 97 -5.66 7.96 -11.23
C ASP A 97 -4.61 7.02 -10.58
N ALA A 98 -4.62 6.93 -9.25
CA ALA A 98 -3.66 6.13 -8.51
C ALA A 98 -3.85 4.63 -8.72
N GLU A 99 -2.77 3.89 -8.46
CA GLU A 99 -2.80 2.43 -8.29
C GLU A 99 -2.59 2.05 -6.83
N ILE A 100 -3.36 1.06 -6.35
CA ILE A 100 -3.13 0.46 -5.03
C ILE A 100 -2.77 -1.01 -5.24
N HIS A 101 -1.58 -1.41 -4.79
CA HIS A 101 -1.12 -2.79 -4.83
C HIS A 101 -1.25 -3.43 -3.46
N VAL A 102 -2.10 -4.45 -3.36
CA VAL A 102 -2.45 -5.09 -2.08
C VAL A 102 -2.02 -6.55 -2.09
N PHE A 103 -1.24 -6.94 -1.08
CA PHE A 103 -0.90 -8.35 -0.86
C PHE A 103 -2.06 -9.05 -0.14
N LYS A 104 -2.63 -10.05 -0.77
CA LYS A 104 -3.78 -10.81 -0.28
C LYS A 104 -3.57 -12.31 -0.46
N GLY A 105 -4.38 -13.12 0.20
CA GLY A 105 -4.40 -14.56 0.05
C GLY A 105 -5.78 -15.16 0.25
N GLY A 106 -5.97 -16.39 -0.27
CA GLY A 106 -7.20 -17.14 -0.15
C GLY A 106 -8.34 -16.65 -1.05
N ASP A 107 -9.57 -16.99 -0.66
CA ASP A 107 -10.78 -16.58 -1.39
C ASP A 107 -11.15 -15.13 -1.11
N LEU A 108 -11.10 -14.29 -2.13
CA LEU A 108 -11.36 -12.86 -2.07
C LEU A 108 -12.74 -12.47 -2.64
N LYS A 109 -13.59 -13.43 -2.96
CA LYS A 109 -14.88 -13.19 -3.63
C LYS A 109 -15.76 -12.17 -2.89
N GLN A 110 -15.89 -12.31 -1.58
CA GLN A 110 -16.67 -11.39 -0.76
C GLN A 110 -16.07 -9.99 -0.71
N GLU A 111 -14.74 -9.87 -0.64
CA GLU A 111 -14.05 -8.59 -0.65
C GLU A 111 -14.25 -7.85 -1.98
N PHE A 112 -14.18 -8.56 -3.11
CA PHE A 112 -14.47 -7.98 -4.44
C PHE A 112 -15.92 -7.57 -4.59
N GLN A 113 -16.86 -8.35 -4.08
CA GLN A 113 -18.30 -7.99 -4.10
C GLN A 113 -18.54 -6.70 -3.31
N ALA A 114 -18.04 -6.59 -2.09
CA ALA A 114 -18.19 -5.40 -1.26
C ALA A 114 -17.56 -4.17 -1.92
N LEU A 115 -16.34 -4.31 -2.47
CA LEU A 115 -15.68 -3.23 -3.20
C LEU A 115 -16.51 -2.76 -4.39
N HIS A 116 -17.01 -3.68 -5.21
CA HIS A 116 -17.82 -3.34 -6.39
C HIS A 116 -19.13 -2.65 -6.04
N GLN A 117 -19.80 -3.09 -4.97
CA GLN A 117 -21.05 -2.48 -4.51
C GLN A 117 -20.85 -1.02 -4.10
N ASN A 118 -19.76 -0.72 -3.41
CA ASN A 118 -19.48 0.63 -2.90
C ASN A 118 -18.71 1.51 -3.87
N GLN A 119 -17.92 0.90 -4.76
CA GLN A 119 -17.10 1.58 -5.76
C GLN A 119 -17.17 0.88 -7.13
N PRO A 120 -18.30 0.98 -7.86
CA PRO A 120 -18.49 0.25 -9.12
C PRO A 120 -17.49 0.64 -10.23
N ARG A 121 -16.84 1.80 -10.09
CA ARG A 121 -15.88 2.30 -11.09
C ARG A 121 -14.45 1.81 -10.87
N VAL A 122 -14.14 1.25 -9.70
CA VAL A 122 -12.82 0.68 -9.45
C VAL A 122 -12.63 -0.56 -10.30
N ARG A 123 -11.52 -0.61 -11.03
CA ARG A 123 -11.06 -1.79 -11.77
C ARG A 123 -9.99 -2.49 -10.95
N TRP A 124 -9.86 -3.80 -11.12
CA TRP A 124 -8.81 -4.56 -10.45
C TRP A 124 -8.26 -5.68 -11.30
N ASN A 125 -7.00 -6.01 -11.02
CA ASN A 125 -6.33 -7.21 -11.50
C ASN A 125 -5.95 -8.07 -10.30
N GLN A 126 -5.95 -9.38 -10.50
CA GLN A 126 -5.48 -10.35 -9.52
C GLN A 126 -4.32 -11.14 -10.14
N THR A 127 -3.14 -10.98 -9.58
CA THR A 127 -1.92 -11.67 -10.03
C THR A 127 -1.48 -12.68 -9.00
N LEU A 128 -1.49 -13.97 -9.36
CA LEU A 128 -0.97 -15.04 -8.52
C LEU A 128 0.55 -14.90 -8.38
N LEU A 129 1.05 -15.00 -7.15
CA LEU A 129 2.48 -15.06 -6.89
C LEU A 129 2.94 -16.51 -7.11
N ASP A 130 3.49 -16.76 -8.29
CA ASP A 130 3.96 -18.08 -8.72
C ASP A 130 5.43 -17.97 -9.12
N PHE A 131 6.31 -18.44 -8.23
CA PHE A 131 7.75 -18.43 -8.40
C PHE A 131 8.28 -19.85 -8.16
N GLU A 132 9.11 -20.33 -9.07
CA GLU A 132 9.72 -21.66 -9.00
C GLU A 132 10.48 -21.89 -7.69
N GLU A 133 11.17 -20.84 -7.20
CA GLU A 133 11.95 -20.85 -5.94
C GLU A 133 11.07 -20.77 -4.68
N PHE A 134 9.80 -20.37 -4.83
CA PHE A 134 8.89 -20.14 -3.71
C PHE A 134 7.49 -20.72 -3.98
N PRO A 135 7.36 -22.04 -4.23
CA PRO A 135 6.09 -22.66 -4.62
C PRO A 135 5.00 -22.52 -3.56
N PHE A 136 5.37 -22.32 -2.29
CA PHE A 136 4.40 -22.11 -1.20
C PHE A 136 3.51 -20.86 -1.42
N LEU A 137 3.92 -19.93 -2.24
CA LEU A 137 3.12 -18.71 -2.52
C LEU A 137 1.91 -19.06 -3.38
N SER A 138 2.10 -19.80 -4.47
CA SER A 138 1.00 -20.27 -5.31
C SER A 138 0.17 -21.35 -4.61
N ASP A 139 0.80 -22.29 -3.91
CA ASP A 139 0.11 -23.34 -3.14
C ASP A 139 -0.82 -22.76 -2.07
N ASN A 140 -0.45 -21.64 -1.45
CA ASN A 140 -1.27 -20.91 -0.48
C ASN A 140 -2.09 -19.78 -1.10
N GLN A 141 -2.24 -19.74 -2.42
CA GLN A 141 -3.05 -18.75 -3.13
C GLN A 141 -2.70 -17.32 -2.71
N LYS A 142 -1.41 -16.94 -2.79
CA LYS A 142 -0.96 -15.58 -2.52
C LYS A 142 -1.01 -14.75 -3.79
N TYR A 143 -1.58 -13.55 -3.68
CA TYR A 143 -1.85 -12.65 -4.80
C TYR A 143 -1.35 -11.24 -4.53
N ILE A 144 -1.05 -10.53 -5.61
CA ILE A 144 -1.10 -9.06 -5.63
C ILE A 144 -2.39 -8.66 -6.31
N ILE A 145 -3.21 -7.90 -5.60
CA ILE A 145 -4.40 -7.25 -6.15
C ILE A 145 -4.03 -5.82 -6.50
N THR A 146 -4.18 -5.44 -7.75
CA THR A 146 -3.97 -4.06 -8.19
C THR A 146 -5.32 -3.40 -8.40
N LEU A 147 -5.63 -2.38 -7.61
CA LEU A 147 -6.81 -1.53 -7.78
C LEU A 147 -6.43 -0.32 -8.63
N ASN A 148 -7.20 -0.07 -9.67
CA ASN A 148 -7.02 1.04 -10.60
C ASN A 148 -8.21 2.00 -10.50
N PHE A 149 -7.91 3.29 -10.36
CA PHE A 149 -8.88 4.36 -10.28
C PHE A 149 -8.79 5.19 -11.56
N THR A 150 -9.85 5.19 -12.36
CA THR A 150 -9.91 5.97 -13.59
C THR A 150 -10.58 7.29 -13.34
N SER A 151 -9.94 8.39 -13.75
CA SER A 151 -10.60 9.69 -13.91
C SER A 151 -11.65 9.58 -15.03
N ASN A 152 -12.78 10.21 -14.84
CA ASN A 152 -13.75 10.39 -15.93
C ASN A 152 -13.21 11.39 -16.94
#